data_79c13e5c9e7f810bcffc3a00e31b54fc
#
_entry.id   79c13e5c9e7f810bcffc3a00e31b54fc
#
_cell.length_a   1.000
_cell.length_b   1.000
_cell.length_c   1.000
_cell.angle_alpha   90.00
_cell.angle_beta   90.00
_cell.angle_gamma   90.00
#
_symmetry.space_group_name_H-M   'P 1'
#
loop_
_entity.id
_entity.type
_entity.pdbx_description
1 polymer ?
#
loop_
_entity_poly.entity_id
_entity_poly.type
_entity_poly.pdbx_seq_one_letter_code
_entity_poly.pdbx_strand_id
1 'polypeptide(L)'
;ESKLEFSYKFGATHTINSKNEDVHEKILEITNGKGVDFGFDAFGSAITTEQMVKSLRKGGTGVIIGLAPLGMTANIDLVDMVRDHKTLVGSYYGSVSPHVTFERIIEFYKSGRLDINSVIERKYPLEKINEAYEDLESGKDGRGIIDFTI
;
A
#
# COMPACT_ATOMS: atom_id res chain seq x y z
N GLU A 1 -15.74 -0.13 -1.44
CA GLU A 1 -16.13 -1.21 -0.50
C GLU A 1 -15.44 -2.52 -0.88
N SER A 2 -15.56 -3.02 -2.12
CA SER A 2 -14.98 -4.31 -2.56
C SER A 2 -13.48 -4.45 -2.24
N LYS A 3 -12.68 -3.40 -2.48
CA LYS A 3 -11.24 -3.40 -2.14
C LYS A 3 -10.96 -3.53 -0.64
N LEU A 4 -11.82 -2.99 0.20
CA LEU A 4 -11.70 -3.11 1.65
C LEU A 4 -12.02 -4.54 2.08
N GLU A 5 -13.06 -5.14 1.53
CA GLU A 5 -13.39 -6.55 1.76
C GLU A 5 -12.27 -7.47 1.27
N PHE A 6 -11.70 -7.17 0.09
CA PHE A 6 -10.58 -7.92 -0.45
C PHE A 6 -9.35 -7.91 0.45
N SER A 7 -9.07 -6.80 1.14
CA SER A 7 -7.91 -6.69 2.03
C SER A 7 -7.97 -7.62 3.24
N TYR A 8 -9.16 -7.98 3.71
CA TYR A 8 -9.31 -8.97 4.81
C TYR A 8 -8.79 -10.35 4.43
N LYS A 9 -8.84 -10.73 3.15
CA LYS A 9 -8.26 -12.00 2.66
C LYS A 9 -6.75 -12.09 2.89
N PHE A 10 -6.09 -10.92 2.99
CA PHE A 10 -4.63 -10.80 3.20
C PHE A 10 -4.25 -10.40 4.62
N GLY A 11 -5.20 -10.52 5.56
CA GLY A 11 -4.93 -10.36 6.98
C GLY A 11 -5.14 -8.95 7.52
N ALA A 12 -5.80 -8.06 6.78
CA ALA A 12 -6.24 -6.79 7.35
C ALA A 12 -7.20 -7.04 8.52
N THR A 13 -6.95 -6.42 9.65
CA THR A 13 -7.81 -6.50 10.83
C THR A 13 -8.85 -5.39 10.87
N HIS A 14 -8.53 -4.25 10.28
CA HIS A 14 -9.39 -3.09 10.16
C HIS A 14 -9.24 -2.46 8.79
N THR A 15 -10.30 -1.85 8.30
CA THR A 15 -10.29 -1.09 7.04
C THR A 15 -10.97 0.25 7.26
N ILE A 16 -10.55 1.27 6.53
CA ILE A 16 -11.09 2.63 6.61
C ILE A 16 -11.41 3.11 5.20
N ASN A 17 -12.65 3.53 4.98
CA ASN A 17 -13.03 4.15 3.72
C ASN A 17 -12.83 5.67 3.79
N SER A 18 -11.71 6.14 3.25
CA SER A 18 -11.34 7.56 3.25
C SER A 18 -12.33 8.49 2.52
N LYS A 19 -13.30 7.95 1.79
CA LYS A 19 -14.37 8.74 1.18
C LYS A 19 -15.45 9.14 2.17
N ASN A 20 -15.62 8.35 3.24
CA ASN A 20 -16.73 8.46 4.17
C ASN A 20 -16.27 8.76 5.61
N GLU A 21 -14.98 8.57 5.90
CA GLU A 21 -14.42 8.64 7.25
C GLU A 21 -13.14 9.48 7.27
N ASP A 22 -12.90 10.18 8.38
CA ASP A 22 -11.57 10.78 8.63
C ASP A 22 -10.59 9.67 9.02
N VAL A 23 -9.58 9.48 8.18
CA VAL A 23 -8.60 8.40 8.33
C VAL A 23 -7.82 8.52 9.64
N HIS A 24 -7.41 9.75 10.01
CA HIS A 24 -6.63 9.99 11.21
C HIS A 24 -7.44 9.73 12.48
N GLU A 25 -8.65 10.27 12.57
CA GLU A 25 -9.54 10.05 13.71
C GLU A 25 -9.83 8.56 13.89
N LYS A 26 -10.10 7.85 12.79
CA LYS A 26 -10.39 6.43 12.83
C LYS A 26 -9.18 5.59 13.28
N ILE A 27 -7.99 5.96 12.84
CA ILE A 27 -6.76 5.31 13.31
C ILE A 27 -6.56 5.56 14.81
N LEU A 28 -6.80 6.77 15.30
CA LEU A 28 -6.72 7.05 16.74
C LEU A 28 -7.73 6.24 17.53
N GLU A 29 -8.97 6.10 17.04
CA GLU A 29 -9.99 5.24 17.67
C GLU A 29 -9.49 3.79 17.79
N ILE A 30 -9.04 3.18 16.68
CA ILE A 30 -8.55 1.80 16.63
C ILE A 30 -7.34 1.58 17.54
N THR A 31 -6.47 2.60 17.67
CA THR A 31 -5.22 2.51 18.43
C THR A 31 -5.30 3.09 19.85
N ASN A 32 -6.50 3.36 20.36
CA ASN A 32 -6.74 3.98 21.67
C ASN A 32 -5.94 5.31 21.84
N GLY A 33 -5.98 6.17 20.84
CA GLY A 33 -5.35 7.50 20.82
C GLY A 33 -3.85 7.51 20.57
N LYS A 34 -3.21 6.36 20.34
CA LYS A 34 -1.74 6.27 20.22
C LYS A 34 -1.21 6.59 18.81
N GLY A 35 -1.96 6.24 17.77
CA GLY A 35 -1.46 6.18 16.39
C GLY A 35 -0.73 4.86 16.09
N VAL A 36 -0.20 4.73 14.88
CA VAL A 36 0.43 3.50 14.38
C VAL A 36 1.96 3.53 14.50
N ASP A 37 2.58 2.36 14.71
CA ASP A 37 4.04 2.20 14.74
C ASP A 37 4.66 2.43 13.37
N PHE A 38 4.01 1.87 12.33
CA PHE A 38 4.45 1.96 10.94
C PHE A 38 3.28 2.35 10.04
N GLY A 39 3.54 3.26 9.12
CA GLY A 39 2.64 3.59 8.02
C GLY A 39 3.32 3.32 6.68
N PHE A 40 2.57 2.78 5.72
CA PHE A 40 3.08 2.52 4.36
C PHE A 40 2.17 3.21 3.35
N ASP A 41 2.71 4.21 2.64
CA ASP A 41 2.00 4.83 1.51
C ASP A 41 2.37 4.09 0.22
N ALA A 42 1.50 3.17 -0.19
CA ALA A 42 1.65 2.40 -1.42
C ALA A 42 0.96 3.06 -2.64
N PHE A 43 0.21 4.15 -2.42
CA PHE A 43 -0.46 4.88 -3.50
C PHE A 43 0.43 5.98 -4.08
N GLY A 44 1.08 6.77 -3.23
CA GLY A 44 1.97 7.85 -3.64
C GLY A 44 1.22 9.12 -4.04
N SER A 45 0.52 9.74 -3.10
CA SER A 45 -0.07 11.07 -3.28
C SER A 45 0.23 11.97 -2.08
N ALA A 46 0.12 13.28 -2.28
CA ALA A 46 0.26 14.24 -1.18
C ALA A 46 -0.68 13.88 -0.02
N ILE A 47 -1.95 13.64 -0.34
CA ILE A 47 -3.00 13.36 0.66
C ILE A 47 -2.69 12.10 1.46
N THR A 48 -2.32 10.99 0.80
CA THR A 48 -2.05 9.73 1.49
C THR A 48 -0.78 9.79 2.32
N THR A 49 0.25 10.48 1.84
CA THR A 49 1.48 10.72 2.60
C THR A 49 1.22 11.58 3.84
N GLU A 50 0.47 12.68 3.72
CA GLU A 50 0.11 13.56 4.85
C GLU A 50 -0.72 12.81 5.90
N GLN A 51 -1.74 12.07 5.47
CA GLN A 51 -2.56 11.22 6.34
C GLN A 51 -1.72 10.17 7.08
N MET A 52 -0.81 9.51 6.37
CA MET A 52 0.10 8.53 6.96
C MET A 52 0.96 9.17 8.06
N VAL A 53 1.66 10.27 7.76
CA VAL A 53 2.55 10.94 8.71
C VAL A 53 1.78 11.44 9.94
N LYS A 54 0.60 12.03 9.73
CA LYS A 54 -0.27 12.50 10.80
C LYS A 54 -0.69 11.37 11.73
N SER A 55 -0.91 10.18 11.19
CA SER A 55 -1.40 9.01 11.93
C SER A 55 -0.32 8.22 12.66
N LEU A 56 0.95 8.54 12.45
CA LEU A 56 2.06 7.91 13.17
C LEU A 56 2.03 8.30 14.66
N ARG A 57 2.27 7.32 15.53
CA ARG A 57 2.54 7.59 16.95
C ARG A 57 3.89 8.28 17.14
N LYS A 58 4.16 8.72 18.36
CA LYS A 58 5.51 9.16 18.76
C LYS A 58 6.54 8.05 18.52
N GLY A 59 7.63 8.40 17.85
CA GLY A 59 8.66 7.46 17.41
C GLY A 59 8.23 6.53 16.27
N GLY A 60 7.08 6.79 15.62
CA GLY A 60 6.59 6.01 14.49
C GLY A 60 7.35 6.27 13.19
N THR A 61 7.29 5.32 12.27
CA THR A 61 7.98 5.38 10.97
C THR A 61 6.98 5.31 9.82
N GLY A 62 7.01 6.31 8.94
CA GLY A 62 6.30 6.32 7.67
C GLY A 62 7.21 5.93 6.51
N VAL A 63 6.72 5.07 5.63
CA VAL A 63 7.46 4.59 4.45
C VAL A 63 6.67 4.93 3.19
N ILE A 64 7.25 5.75 2.32
CA ILE A 64 6.68 6.09 1.01
C ILE A 64 7.19 5.06 0.01
N ILE A 65 6.27 4.28 -0.58
CA ILE A 65 6.54 3.24 -1.57
C ILE A 65 5.92 3.65 -2.92
N GLY A 66 4.73 4.25 -2.88
CA GLY A 66 4.02 4.69 -4.07
C GLY A 66 4.76 5.81 -4.78
N LEU A 67 4.88 5.69 -6.09
CA LEU A 67 5.56 6.68 -6.92
C LEU A 67 4.57 7.78 -7.32
N ALA A 68 4.70 8.94 -6.69
CA ALA A 68 3.88 10.11 -7.02
C ALA A 68 4.26 10.70 -8.39
N PRO A 69 3.32 11.40 -9.06
CA PRO A 69 3.64 12.18 -10.25
C PRO A 69 4.75 13.21 -10.00
N LEU A 70 5.55 13.48 -11.03
CA LEU A 70 6.63 14.47 -10.94
C LEU A 70 6.08 15.84 -10.51
N GLY A 71 6.75 16.47 -9.55
CA GLY A 71 6.38 17.78 -9.03
C GLY A 71 5.32 17.75 -7.92
N MET A 72 4.78 16.59 -7.58
CA MET A 72 3.86 16.49 -6.43
C MET A 72 4.65 16.66 -5.13
N THR A 73 4.11 17.46 -4.22
CA THR A 73 4.68 17.73 -2.89
C THR A 73 3.63 17.50 -1.83
N ALA A 74 4.07 17.08 -0.65
CA ALA A 74 3.23 16.91 0.54
C ALA A 74 3.63 17.92 1.62
N ASN A 75 2.64 18.43 2.39
CA ASN A 75 2.89 19.32 3.51
C ASN A 75 3.02 18.50 4.79
N ILE A 76 4.17 18.59 5.42
CA ILE A 76 4.47 17.86 6.66
C ILE A 76 4.79 18.87 7.76
N ASP A 77 4.11 18.73 8.89
CA ASP A 77 4.38 19.56 10.06
C ASP A 77 5.76 19.19 10.65
N LEU A 78 6.70 20.13 10.51
CA LEU A 78 8.07 19.92 10.98
C LEU A 78 8.15 19.92 12.51
N VAL A 79 7.22 20.61 13.19
CA VAL A 79 7.18 20.62 14.66
C VAL A 79 6.77 19.24 15.18
N ASP A 80 5.76 18.64 14.58
CA ASP A 80 5.32 17.27 14.91
C ASP A 80 6.42 16.25 14.63
N MET A 81 7.09 16.37 13.47
CA MET A 81 8.23 15.50 13.15
C MET A 81 9.30 15.52 14.23
N VAL A 82 9.67 16.71 14.70
CA VAL A 82 10.75 16.88 15.70
C VAL A 82 10.29 16.48 17.10
N ARG A 83 9.13 16.99 17.55
CA ARG A 83 8.64 16.73 18.93
C ARG A 83 8.26 15.28 19.15
N ASP A 84 7.71 14.64 18.13
CA ASP A 84 7.25 13.27 18.21
C ASP A 84 8.29 12.26 17.70
N HIS A 85 9.51 12.72 17.35
CA HIS A 85 10.59 11.85 16.87
C HIS A 85 10.15 10.93 15.72
N LYS A 86 9.27 11.41 14.83
CA LYS A 86 8.77 10.63 13.70
C LYS A 86 9.86 10.46 12.65
N THR A 87 9.86 9.33 11.95
CA THR A 87 10.76 9.05 10.83
C THR A 87 9.97 8.95 9.54
N LEU A 88 10.46 9.56 8.45
CA LEU A 88 9.91 9.41 7.12
C LEU A 88 10.98 8.91 6.17
N VAL A 89 10.69 7.82 5.45
CA VAL A 89 11.65 7.12 4.58
C VAL A 89 11.02 6.87 3.21
N GLY A 90 11.78 7.08 2.15
CA GLY A 90 11.43 6.58 0.83
C GLY A 90 11.90 5.14 0.64
N SER A 91 11.14 4.32 -0.07
CA SER A 91 11.54 2.97 -0.45
C SER A 91 11.25 2.72 -1.93
N TYR A 92 12.29 2.48 -2.68
CA TYR A 92 12.20 2.16 -4.11
C TYR A 92 12.59 0.70 -4.31
N TYR A 93 11.63 -0.12 -4.78
CA TYR A 93 11.77 -1.58 -4.90
C TYR A 93 12.32 -2.28 -3.66
N GLY A 94 11.89 -1.83 -2.46
CA GLY A 94 12.34 -2.40 -1.19
C GLY A 94 13.74 -1.97 -0.75
N SER A 95 14.38 -1.03 -1.46
CA SER A 95 15.71 -0.46 -1.13
C SER A 95 16.83 -1.50 -1.03
N VAL A 96 16.70 -2.62 -1.72
CA VAL A 96 17.67 -3.73 -1.77
C VAL A 96 17.88 -4.20 -3.21
N SER A 97 18.93 -5.01 -3.43
CA SER A 97 19.16 -5.61 -4.75
C SER A 97 17.99 -6.49 -5.18
N PRO A 98 17.43 -6.30 -6.40
CA PRO A 98 16.34 -7.12 -6.91
C PRO A 98 16.63 -8.63 -6.89
N HIS A 99 17.86 -9.04 -7.19
CA HIS A 99 18.26 -10.45 -7.19
C HIS A 99 18.06 -11.10 -5.82
N VAL A 100 18.50 -10.44 -4.74
CA VAL A 100 18.32 -10.94 -3.36
C VAL A 100 16.85 -10.95 -2.97
N THR A 101 16.10 -9.95 -3.41
CA THR A 101 14.67 -9.85 -3.08
C THR A 101 13.86 -10.94 -3.78
N PHE A 102 14.12 -11.21 -5.06
CA PHE A 102 13.40 -12.25 -5.79
C PHE A 102 13.61 -13.64 -5.18
N GLU A 103 14.82 -13.99 -4.79
CA GLU A 103 15.09 -15.26 -4.12
C GLU A 103 14.27 -15.41 -2.83
N ARG A 104 14.24 -14.36 -1.98
CA ARG A 104 13.44 -14.34 -0.75
C ARG A 104 11.94 -14.42 -1.00
N ILE A 105 11.43 -13.72 -2.00
CA ILE A 105 10.01 -13.77 -2.37
C ILE A 105 9.63 -15.18 -2.81
N ILE A 106 10.48 -15.83 -3.62
CA ILE A 106 10.28 -17.21 -4.07
C ILE A 106 10.29 -18.19 -2.88
N GLU A 107 11.20 -18.02 -1.92
CA GLU A 107 11.23 -18.83 -0.71
C GLU A 107 9.96 -18.66 0.13
N PHE A 108 9.50 -17.43 0.33
CA PHE A 108 8.25 -17.15 1.06
C PHE A 108 7.03 -17.75 0.36
N TYR A 109 6.97 -17.65 -0.96
CA TYR A 109 5.92 -18.27 -1.76
C TYR A 109 5.95 -19.80 -1.63
N LYS A 110 7.11 -20.43 -1.84
CA LYS A 110 7.27 -21.90 -1.74
C LYS A 110 6.99 -22.43 -0.34
N SER A 111 7.29 -21.67 0.69
CA SER A 111 7.00 -22.03 2.09
C SER A 111 5.56 -21.73 2.54
N GLY A 112 4.72 -21.20 1.66
CA GLY A 112 3.33 -20.81 1.97
C GLY A 112 3.20 -19.58 2.87
N ARG A 113 4.29 -18.83 3.09
CA ARG A 113 4.29 -17.59 3.89
C ARG A 113 3.84 -16.36 3.10
N LEU A 114 3.80 -16.45 1.79
CA LEU A 114 3.34 -15.40 0.88
C LEU A 114 2.38 -15.98 -0.15
N ASP A 115 1.14 -15.55 -0.08
CA ASP A 115 0.12 -15.94 -1.07
C ASP A 115 0.10 -14.92 -2.21
N ILE A 116 0.74 -15.26 -3.32
CA ILE A 116 0.73 -14.45 -4.54
C ILE A 116 -0.46 -14.85 -5.42
N ASN A 117 -0.89 -16.11 -5.37
CA ASN A 117 -1.91 -16.63 -6.27
C ASN A 117 -3.27 -15.95 -6.02
N SER A 118 -3.63 -15.73 -4.78
CA SER A 118 -4.89 -15.06 -4.42
C SER A 118 -4.97 -13.59 -4.86
N VAL A 119 -3.85 -12.98 -5.23
CA VAL A 119 -3.83 -11.62 -5.80
C VAL A 119 -4.23 -11.63 -7.28
N ILE A 120 -4.03 -12.76 -7.99
CA ILE A 120 -4.34 -12.92 -9.41
C ILE A 120 -5.80 -13.31 -9.55
N GLU A 121 -6.65 -12.37 -9.93
CA GLU A 121 -8.08 -12.63 -10.08
C GLU A 121 -8.53 -12.82 -11.52
N ARG A 122 -7.78 -12.29 -12.47
CA ARG A 122 -8.16 -12.35 -13.91
C ARG A 122 -6.97 -12.76 -14.76
N LYS A 123 -7.29 -13.54 -15.78
CA LYS A 123 -6.35 -13.94 -16.82
C LYS A 123 -6.89 -13.52 -18.17
N TYR A 124 -6.05 -12.94 -19.00
CA TYR A 124 -6.41 -12.47 -20.33
C TYR A 124 -5.45 -13.07 -21.35
N PRO A 125 -5.94 -13.58 -22.49
CA PRO A 125 -5.07 -13.86 -23.63
C PRO A 125 -4.49 -12.55 -24.18
N LEU A 126 -3.42 -12.64 -24.95
CA LEU A 126 -2.72 -11.46 -25.48
C LEU A 126 -3.64 -10.55 -26.32
N GLU A 127 -4.57 -11.14 -27.07
CA GLU A 127 -5.53 -10.43 -27.92
C GLU A 127 -6.45 -9.50 -27.12
N LYS A 128 -6.62 -9.77 -25.81
CA LYS A 128 -7.44 -8.98 -24.89
C LYS A 128 -6.64 -7.99 -24.03
N ILE A 129 -5.44 -7.63 -24.45
CA ILE A 129 -4.58 -6.72 -23.67
C ILE A 129 -5.25 -5.35 -23.41
N ASN A 130 -6.00 -4.84 -24.36
CA ASN A 130 -6.72 -3.56 -24.19
C ASN A 130 -7.80 -3.67 -23.11
N GLU A 131 -8.58 -4.76 -23.10
CA GLU A 131 -9.55 -5.05 -22.06
C GLU A 131 -8.88 -5.14 -20.67
N ALA A 132 -7.70 -5.75 -20.60
CA ALA A 132 -6.92 -5.83 -19.35
C ALA A 132 -6.49 -4.44 -18.85
N TYR A 133 -6.12 -3.52 -19.74
CA TYR A 133 -5.81 -2.14 -19.38
C TYR A 133 -7.05 -1.35 -18.94
N GLU A 134 -8.18 -1.48 -19.63
CA GLU A 134 -9.44 -0.86 -19.23
C GLU A 134 -9.87 -1.30 -17.83
N ASP A 135 -9.73 -2.60 -17.53
CA ASP A 135 -10.02 -3.17 -16.23
C ASP A 135 -9.07 -2.63 -15.13
N LEU A 136 -7.80 -2.45 -15.46
CA LEU A 136 -6.82 -1.84 -14.56
C LEU A 136 -7.15 -0.37 -14.26
N GLU A 137 -7.46 0.42 -15.29
CA GLU A 137 -7.81 1.84 -15.16
C GLU A 137 -9.13 2.05 -14.41
N SER A 138 -10.10 1.17 -14.62
CA SER A 138 -11.37 1.19 -13.86
C SER A 138 -11.20 0.81 -12.39
N GLY A 139 -10.02 0.32 -12.02
CA GLY A 139 -9.67 -0.02 -10.65
C GLY A 139 -10.34 -1.28 -10.13
N LYS A 140 -10.59 -2.27 -10.99
CA LYS A 140 -11.08 -3.60 -10.56
C LYS A 140 -10.17 -4.24 -9.53
N ASP A 141 -10.74 -5.00 -8.63
CA ASP A 141 -10.02 -5.68 -7.55
C ASP A 141 -9.05 -6.73 -8.08
N GLY A 142 -8.00 -7.03 -7.28
CA GLY A 142 -6.97 -8.00 -7.63
C GLY A 142 -6.08 -7.57 -8.80
N ARG A 143 -5.31 -8.52 -9.29
CA ARG A 143 -4.42 -8.33 -10.45
C ARG A 143 -4.91 -9.11 -11.66
N GLY A 144 -4.96 -8.43 -12.81
CA GLY A 144 -5.04 -9.08 -14.10
C GLY A 144 -3.67 -9.45 -14.61
N ILE A 145 -3.52 -10.60 -15.22
CA ILE A 145 -2.30 -11.03 -15.90
C ILE A 145 -2.58 -11.39 -17.34
N ILE A 146 -1.62 -11.17 -18.22
CA ILE A 146 -1.66 -11.70 -19.59
C ILE A 146 -1.09 -13.12 -19.54
N ASP A 147 -1.92 -14.09 -19.87
CA ASP A 147 -1.54 -15.50 -19.92
C ASP A 147 -1.35 -15.93 -21.38
N PHE A 148 -0.12 -16.21 -21.76
CA PHE A 148 0.23 -16.61 -23.12
C PHE A 148 -0.11 -18.06 -23.47
N THR A 149 -0.71 -18.78 -22.51
CA THR A 149 -1.07 -20.20 -22.68
C THR A 149 -2.55 -20.42 -22.97
N ILE A 150 -3.35 -19.37 -22.96
CA ILE A 150 -4.80 -19.40 -23.22
C ILE A 150 -5.18 -18.52 -24.40
#